data_159ce52ce3bafb041f2370eefd2b7dba
#
_entry.id   159ce52ce3bafb041f2370eefd2b7dba
#
_cell.length_a   1.000
_cell.length_b   1.000
_cell.length_c   1.000
_cell.angle_alpha   90.00
_cell.angle_beta   90.00
_cell.angle_gamma   90.00
#
_symmetry.space_group_name_H-M   'P 1'
#
loop_
_entity.id
_entity.type
_entity.pdbx_description
1 polymer ?
#
loop_
_entity_poly.entity_id
_entity_poly.type
_entity_poly.pdbx_seq_one_letter_code
_entity_poly.pdbx_strand_id
1 'polypeptide(L)' 'MILLVQVMRMISYQPFYETMLKRGITEYHLIYKEGFSANTLHRMKHGQNITVKTIDTLCFILDCEVSDIIQYIKDD' A
#
# COMPACT_ATOMS: atom_id res chain seq x y z
N MET A 1 -26.96 3.40 -0.56
CA MET A 1 -26.78 2.46 0.55
C MET A 1 -25.87 1.32 0.19
N ILE A 2 -26.17 0.62 -0.91
CA ILE A 2 -25.34 -0.50 -1.33
C ILE A 2 -23.93 -0.06 -1.65
N LEU A 3 -23.79 1.10 -2.30
CA LEU A 3 -22.46 1.62 -2.62
C LEU A 3 -21.65 1.91 -1.36
N LEU A 4 -22.29 2.43 -0.34
CA LEU A 4 -21.61 2.72 0.90
C LEU A 4 -21.10 1.44 1.56
N VAL A 5 -21.93 0.39 1.54
CA VAL A 5 -21.52 -0.91 2.09
C VAL A 5 -20.33 -1.46 1.33
N GLN A 6 -20.33 -1.33 0.00
CA GLN A 6 -19.24 -1.81 -0.82
C GLN A 6 -17.94 -1.04 -0.56
N VAL A 7 -18.06 0.25 -0.30
CA VAL A 7 -16.89 1.08 0.01
C VAL A 7 -16.26 0.66 1.33
N MET A 8 -17.08 0.16 2.25
CA MET A 8 -16.58 -0.29 3.55
C MET A 8 -15.90 -1.66 3.49
N ARG A 9 -15.96 -2.34 2.35
CA ARG A 9 -15.32 -3.65 2.18
C ARG A 9 -14.33 -3.56 1.03
N MET A 10 -13.08 -3.36 1.35
CA MET A 10 -12.08 -3.13 0.33
C MET A 10 -10.70 -3.42 0.86
N ILE A 11 -9.77 -3.60 -0.06
CA ILE A 11 -8.35 -3.65 0.28
C ILE A 11 -7.89 -2.24 0.63
N SER A 12 -7.15 -2.14 1.71
CA SER A 12 -6.60 -0.87 2.17
C SER A 12 -5.09 -0.93 2.15
N TYR A 13 -4.45 0.17 1.77
CA TYR A 13 -3.00 0.32 1.82
C TYR A 13 -2.55 1.01 3.11
N GLN A 14 -3.45 1.15 4.07
CA GLN A 14 -3.10 1.79 5.34
C GLN A 14 -1.89 1.16 6.01
N PRO A 15 -1.78 -0.19 6.06
CA PRO A 15 -0.59 -0.80 6.67
C PRO A 15 0.70 -0.36 6.00
N PHE A 16 0.68 -0.17 4.67
CA PHE A 16 1.86 0.29 3.95
C PHE A 16 2.37 1.63 4.49
N TYR A 17 1.45 2.59 4.67
CA TYR A 17 1.85 3.91 5.17
C TYR A 17 2.34 3.84 6.60
N GLU A 18 1.72 3.00 7.42
CA GLU A 18 2.16 2.79 8.80
C GLU A 18 3.54 2.16 8.85
N THR A 19 3.80 1.19 7.98
CA THR A 19 5.09 0.52 7.92
C THR A 19 6.17 1.51 7.51
N MET A 20 5.90 2.34 6.50
CA MET A 20 6.85 3.37 6.08
C MET A 20 7.17 4.31 7.23
N LEU A 21 6.15 4.73 7.96
CA LEU A 21 6.34 5.63 9.09
C LEU A 21 7.19 4.99 10.17
N LYS A 22 6.88 3.73 10.50
CA LYS A 22 7.65 3.00 11.50
C LYS A 22 9.12 2.84 11.12
N ARG A 23 9.39 2.64 9.84
CA ARG A 23 10.74 2.40 9.35
C ARG A 23 11.47 3.67 8.99
N GLY A 24 10.79 4.82 9.07
CA GLY A 24 11.38 6.09 8.70
C GLY A 24 11.70 6.21 7.23
N ILE A 25 10.91 5.53 6.38
CA ILE A 25 11.10 5.54 4.93
C ILE A 25 10.06 6.44 4.30
N THR A 26 10.50 7.34 3.42
CA THR A 26 9.63 8.29 2.73
C THR A 26 9.37 7.83 1.30
N GLU A 27 8.35 8.42 0.66
CA GLU A 27 8.11 8.18 -0.75
C GLU A 27 9.32 8.62 -1.59
N TYR A 28 9.94 9.73 -1.20
CA TYR A 28 11.16 10.19 -1.86
C TYR A 28 12.23 9.09 -1.85
N HIS A 29 12.43 8.46 -0.71
CA HIS A 29 13.40 7.37 -0.59
C HIS A 29 13.04 6.21 -1.54
N LEU A 30 11.78 5.83 -1.56
CA LEU A 30 11.34 4.73 -2.43
C LEU A 30 11.59 5.04 -3.89
N ILE A 31 11.30 6.26 -4.33
CA ILE A 31 11.44 6.63 -5.73
C ILE A 31 12.90 6.81 -6.11
N TYR A 32 13.65 7.57 -5.35
CA TYR A 32 14.98 8.02 -5.77
C TYR A 32 16.12 7.14 -5.26
N LYS A 33 15.90 6.39 -4.19
CA LYS A 33 16.93 5.49 -3.67
C LYS A 33 16.69 4.05 -4.09
N GLU A 34 15.42 3.63 -4.15
CA GLU A 34 15.07 2.24 -4.47
C GLU A 34 14.56 2.06 -5.88
N GLY A 35 14.33 3.15 -6.60
CA GLY A 35 13.84 3.07 -7.98
C GLY A 35 12.39 2.64 -8.11
N PHE A 36 11.59 2.82 -7.08
CA PHE A 36 10.20 2.43 -7.12
C PHE A 36 9.38 3.43 -7.94
N SER A 37 8.30 2.96 -8.56
CA SER A 37 7.48 3.77 -9.46
C SER A 37 6.68 4.83 -8.71
N ALA A 38 6.92 6.10 -9.05
CA ALA A 38 6.13 7.20 -8.50
C ALA A 38 4.66 7.08 -8.90
N ASN A 39 4.41 6.59 -10.11
CA ASN A 39 3.04 6.40 -10.59
C ASN A 39 2.29 5.36 -9.76
N THR A 40 2.99 4.30 -9.37
CA THR A 40 2.39 3.26 -8.53
C THR A 40 2.02 3.83 -7.15
N LEU A 41 2.90 4.65 -6.57
CA LEU A 41 2.59 5.30 -5.29
C LEU A 41 1.38 6.22 -5.41
N HIS A 42 1.28 6.95 -6.53
CA HIS A 42 0.14 7.80 -6.79
C HIS A 42 -1.15 6.99 -6.85
N ARG A 43 -1.12 5.86 -7.55
CA ARG A 43 -2.29 4.99 -7.66
C ARG A 43 -2.70 4.42 -6.31
N MET A 44 -1.73 4.02 -5.49
CA MET A 44 -2.01 3.52 -4.15
C MET A 44 -2.68 4.59 -3.30
N LYS A 45 -2.22 5.83 -3.42
CA LYS A 45 -2.79 6.95 -2.68
C LYS A 45 -4.26 7.17 -3.03
N HIS A 46 -4.64 6.83 -4.25
CA HIS A 46 -6.01 6.97 -4.73
C HIS A 46 -6.80 5.65 -4.64
N GLY A 47 -6.28 4.68 -3.92
CA GLY A 47 -7.00 3.42 -3.69
C GLY A 47 -7.11 2.54 -4.91
N GLN A 48 -6.23 2.74 -5.89
CA GLN A 48 -6.26 1.96 -7.12
C GLN A 48 -5.46 0.68 -6.98
N ASN A 49 -5.72 -0.26 -7.89
CA ASN A 49 -5.12 -1.59 -7.83
C ASN A 49 -3.61 -1.54 -8.11
N ILE A 50 -2.90 -2.44 -7.45
CA ILE A 50 -1.51 -2.73 -7.77
C ILE A 50 -1.40 -4.24 -7.97
N THR A 51 -0.32 -4.66 -8.61
CA THR A 51 -0.13 -6.08 -8.86
C THR A 51 0.49 -6.78 -7.66
N VAL A 52 0.32 -8.10 -7.61
CA VAL A 52 0.97 -8.90 -6.58
C VAL A 52 2.48 -8.75 -6.67
N LYS A 53 3.01 -8.61 -7.89
CA LYS A 53 4.44 -8.39 -8.08
C LYS A 53 4.89 -7.10 -7.41
N THR A 54 4.08 -6.06 -7.46
CA THR A 54 4.38 -4.80 -6.80
C THR A 54 4.43 -5.00 -5.28
N ILE A 55 3.48 -5.76 -4.73
CA ILE A 55 3.48 -6.07 -3.30
C ILE A 55 4.75 -6.82 -2.92
N ASP A 56 5.15 -7.78 -3.75
CA ASP A 56 6.38 -8.54 -3.54
C ASP A 56 7.59 -7.60 -3.46
N THR A 57 7.67 -6.66 -4.40
CA THR A 57 8.75 -5.68 -4.43
C THR A 57 8.77 -4.83 -3.17
N LEU A 58 7.62 -4.36 -2.74
CA LEU A 58 7.53 -3.54 -1.53
C LEU A 58 7.94 -4.32 -0.28
N CYS A 59 7.54 -5.58 -0.20
CA CYS A 59 7.94 -6.43 0.92
C CYS A 59 9.45 -6.58 0.96
N PHE A 60 10.08 -6.73 -0.20
CA PHE A 60 11.53 -6.83 -0.28
C PHE A 60 12.21 -5.53 0.16
N ILE A 61 11.75 -4.40 -0.38
CA ILE A 61 12.36 -3.10 -0.07
C ILE A 61 12.21 -2.75 1.39
N LEU A 62 11.02 -2.97 1.95
CA LEU A 62 10.71 -2.58 3.32
C LEU A 62 11.05 -3.67 4.33
N ASP A 63 11.46 -4.84 3.85
CA ASP A 63 11.76 -6.00 4.69
C ASP A 63 10.59 -6.27 5.62
N CYS A 64 9.44 -6.51 5.02
CA CYS A 64 8.20 -6.70 5.78
C CYS A 64 7.33 -7.77 5.11
N GLU A 65 6.18 -8.03 5.70
CA GLU A 65 5.26 -9.05 5.18
C GLU A 65 4.12 -8.42 4.41
N VAL A 66 3.36 -9.25 3.70
CA VAL A 66 2.22 -8.78 2.92
C VAL A 66 1.22 -8.03 3.80
N SER A 67 1.00 -8.51 5.02
CA SER A 67 0.08 -7.86 5.96
C SER A 67 0.55 -6.49 6.41
N ASP A 68 1.81 -6.17 6.18
CA ASP A 68 2.35 -4.84 6.46
C ASP A 68 2.19 -3.89 5.28
N ILE A 69 1.61 -4.36 4.18
CA ILE A 69 1.38 -3.57 2.99
C ILE A 69 -0.12 -3.36 2.77
N ILE A 70 -0.90 -4.44 2.83
CA ILE A 70 -2.33 -4.39 2.54
C ILE A 70 -3.12 -5.09 3.64
N GLN A 71 -4.39 -4.72 3.75
CA GLN A 71 -5.33 -5.46 4.58
C GLN A 71 -6.71 -5.32 3.97
N TYR A 72 -7.57 -6.29 4.28
CA TYR A 72 -8.95 -6.23 3.85
C TYR A 72 -9.78 -5.59 4.95
N ILE A 73 -10.50 -4.55 4.60
CA ILE A 73 -11.37 -3.86 5.53
C ILE A 73 -12.78 -4.37 5.36
N LYS A 74 -13.34 -4.85 6.44
CA LYS A 74 -14.69 -5.37 6.44
C LYS A 74 -15.42 -4.76 7.62
N ASP A 75 -16.45 -3.99 7.32
CA ASP A 75 -17.26 -3.34 8.33
C ASP A 75 -18.59 -4.05 8.42
N ASP A 76 -18.86 -4.65 9.56
CA ASP A 76 -20.10 -5.38 9.78
C ASP A 76 -21.08 -4.59 10.61
#